data_4c89b6fcdb247f93f39a06d9520666ac
#
_entry.id   4c89b6fcdb247f93f39a06d9520666ac
#
_cell.length_a   1.000
_cell.length_b   1.000
_cell.length_c   1.000
_cell.angle_alpha   90.00
_cell.angle_beta   90.00
_cell.angle_gamma   90.00
#
_symmetry.space_group_name_H-M   'P 1'
#
loop_
_entity.id
_entity.type
_entity.pdbx_description
1 polymer ?
#
loop_
_entity_poly.entity_id
_entity_poly.type
_entity_poly.pdbx_seq_one_letter_code
_entity_poly.pdbx_strand_id
1 'polypeptide(L)'
;MQKQIARQLFIVWVPIMFSGAVSVFLLLFVCGCIVGSTTVLFGFGGGFFIVPLLYALLTTTADNHTAAAAMHIAVATSTGVMIFSASMATLRQHRAGMINWPQVRPLAGYIAAGAVAGALLAIAVQGIWVKWMFIAYLAITILDSIFRPGFMTQSESHLRIMSAGTTAAAGTVIGVVAAFLGVGGSVMTVPLMRRRGAEMAQATAMANPLSLPMALTGTLTYILLARHETAGFGSGFAGYVDIQAFILLIAGSWLGQKLSAPLIGRIPDKLYAKSYLALLIFVLLVMVIVQ
;
A
#
# COMPACT_ATOMS: atom_id res chain seq x y z
N MET A 1 -31.23 7.03 3.35
CA MET A 1 -31.80 5.71 3.07
C MET A 1 -30.91 4.85 2.16
N GLN A 2 -30.48 5.33 1.00
CA GLN A 2 -29.59 4.55 0.10
C GLN A 2 -28.20 4.19 0.69
N LYS A 3 -27.57 5.08 1.47
CA LYS A 3 -26.28 4.82 2.15
C LYS A 3 -26.41 3.73 3.23
N GLN A 4 -27.55 3.64 3.88
CA GLN A 4 -27.81 2.63 4.91
C GLN A 4 -28.06 1.25 4.28
N ILE A 5 -28.67 1.20 3.10
CA ILE A 5 -28.90 -0.03 2.33
C ILE A 5 -27.59 -0.56 1.74
N ALA A 6 -26.73 0.28 1.17
CA ALA A 6 -25.42 -0.11 0.68
C ALA A 6 -24.52 -0.60 1.83
N ARG A 7 -24.59 0.04 3.00
CA ARG A 7 -23.90 -0.38 4.23
C ARG A 7 -24.42 -1.72 4.73
N GLN A 8 -25.74 -1.91 4.78
CA GLN A 8 -26.33 -3.20 5.16
C GLN A 8 -26.03 -4.30 4.14
N LEU A 9 -26.04 -4.02 2.84
CA LEU A 9 -25.66 -4.98 1.81
C LEU A 9 -24.20 -5.39 1.95
N PHE A 10 -23.27 -4.46 2.14
CA PHE A 10 -21.85 -4.79 2.31
C PHE A 10 -21.59 -5.53 3.63
N ILE A 11 -22.19 -5.09 4.74
CA ILE A 11 -22.08 -5.72 6.08
C ILE A 11 -22.75 -7.08 6.14
N VAL A 12 -23.85 -7.29 5.40
CA VAL A 12 -24.60 -8.54 5.40
C VAL A 12 -24.08 -9.54 4.36
N TRP A 13 -23.62 -9.05 3.18
CA TRP A 13 -23.10 -9.92 2.13
C TRP A 13 -21.70 -10.46 2.42
N VAL A 14 -20.83 -9.68 3.04
CA VAL A 14 -19.47 -10.14 3.39
C VAL A 14 -19.51 -11.32 4.39
N PRO A 15 -20.26 -11.28 5.53
CA PRO A 15 -20.33 -12.44 6.44
C PRO A 15 -21.12 -13.63 5.87
N ILE A 16 -22.17 -13.38 5.06
CA ILE A 16 -22.97 -14.47 4.46
C ILE A 16 -22.18 -15.23 3.39
N MET A 17 -21.38 -14.54 2.58
CA MET A 17 -20.46 -15.19 1.64
C MET A 17 -19.30 -15.90 2.35
N PHE A 18 -18.94 -15.52 3.57
CA PHE A 18 -17.74 -15.95 4.28
C PHE A 18 -18.01 -16.65 5.63
N SER A 19 -19.11 -17.37 5.75
CA SER A 19 -19.50 -18.09 6.98
C SER A 19 -18.64 -19.32 7.35
N GLY A 20 -17.46 -19.49 6.72
CA GLY A 20 -16.54 -20.59 7.03
C GLY A 20 -15.06 -20.13 6.92
N ALA A 21 -14.19 -20.70 7.74
CA ALA A 21 -12.74 -20.41 7.72
C ALA A 21 -12.14 -20.56 6.31
N VAL A 22 -12.58 -21.52 5.52
CA VAL A 22 -12.14 -21.76 4.14
C VAL A 22 -12.42 -20.57 3.23
N SER A 23 -13.53 -19.87 3.41
CA SER A 23 -13.89 -18.71 2.58
C SER A 23 -13.05 -17.48 2.91
N VAL A 24 -12.65 -17.28 4.17
CA VAL A 24 -11.72 -16.20 4.56
C VAL A 24 -10.33 -16.44 3.98
N PHE A 25 -9.83 -17.68 4.03
CA PHE A 25 -8.54 -18.02 3.43
C PHE A 25 -8.53 -17.81 1.92
N LEU A 26 -9.61 -18.22 1.23
CA LEU A 26 -9.75 -17.99 -0.20
C LEU A 26 -9.82 -16.51 -0.55
N LEU A 27 -10.57 -15.72 0.23
CA LEU A 27 -10.63 -14.26 0.09
C LEU A 27 -9.24 -13.63 0.21
N LEU A 28 -8.49 -13.93 1.27
CA LEU A 28 -7.14 -13.41 1.49
C LEU A 28 -6.20 -13.81 0.34
N PHE A 29 -6.29 -15.04 -0.13
CA PHE A 29 -5.47 -15.50 -1.25
C PHE A 29 -5.81 -14.76 -2.56
N VAL A 30 -7.10 -14.62 -2.91
CA VAL A 30 -7.56 -13.89 -4.10
C VAL A 30 -7.19 -12.41 -4.01
N CYS A 31 -7.38 -11.79 -2.85
CA CYS A 31 -6.93 -10.44 -2.63
C CYS A 31 -5.41 -10.31 -2.73
N GLY A 32 -4.65 -11.30 -2.26
CA GLY A 32 -3.22 -11.41 -2.50
C GLY A 32 -2.89 -11.39 -4.00
N CYS A 33 -3.63 -12.12 -4.83
CA CYS A 33 -3.44 -12.11 -6.29
C CYS A 33 -3.67 -10.70 -6.88
N ILE A 34 -4.71 -10.00 -6.46
CA ILE A 34 -4.99 -8.62 -6.87
C ILE A 34 -3.86 -7.69 -6.43
N VAL A 35 -3.42 -7.82 -5.18
CA VAL A 35 -2.30 -7.08 -4.61
C VAL A 35 -1.02 -7.30 -5.40
N GLY A 36 -0.68 -8.54 -5.74
CA GLY A 36 0.48 -8.86 -6.54
C GLY A 36 0.42 -8.25 -7.93
N SER A 37 -0.73 -8.35 -8.59
CA SER A 37 -0.97 -7.77 -9.91
C SER A 37 -0.83 -6.25 -9.89
N THR A 38 -1.45 -5.59 -8.92
CA THR A 38 -1.38 -4.13 -8.78
C THR A 38 0.01 -3.64 -8.34
N THR A 39 0.76 -4.44 -7.57
CA THR A 39 2.13 -4.11 -7.20
C THR A 39 3.05 -4.11 -8.41
N VAL A 40 3.00 -5.14 -9.24
CA VAL A 40 3.91 -5.25 -10.40
C VAL A 40 3.53 -4.26 -11.52
N LEU A 41 2.24 -3.99 -11.68
CA LEU A 41 1.76 -3.05 -12.70
C LEU A 41 1.79 -1.60 -12.22
N PHE A 42 1.23 -1.30 -11.07
CA PHE A 42 1.04 0.08 -10.59
C PHE A 42 2.01 0.53 -9.50
N GLY A 43 2.88 -0.35 -9.05
CA GLY A 43 3.89 -0.01 -8.05
C GLY A 43 3.33 0.19 -6.63
N PHE A 44 2.11 -0.25 -6.34
CA PHE A 44 1.47 0.01 -5.03
C PHE A 44 2.12 -0.70 -3.84
N GLY A 45 3.11 -1.55 -4.06
CA GLY A 45 3.82 -2.25 -3.00
C GLY A 45 2.96 -3.28 -2.24
N GLY A 46 1.67 -3.28 -2.46
CA GLY A 46 0.71 -4.19 -1.83
C GLY A 46 -0.12 -3.55 -0.71
N GLY A 47 0.43 -2.66 0.10
CA GLY A 47 -0.24 -2.09 1.27
C GLY A 47 -1.56 -1.38 0.99
N PHE A 48 -1.65 -0.78 -0.16
CA PHE A 48 -2.78 0.01 -0.59
C PHE A 48 -4.14 -0.72 -0.57
N PHE A 49 -4.16 -2.01 -0.94
CA PHE A 49 -5.35 -2.85 -0.89
C PHE A 49 -5.45 -3.66 0.40
N ILE A 50 -4.31 -4.03 0.98
CA ILE A 50 -4.28 -4.89 2.17
C ILE A 50 -4.84 -4.16 3.38
N VAL A 51 -4.50 -2.87 3.57
CA VAL A 51 -4.97 -2.10 4.73
C VAL A 51 -6.49 -2.03 4.81
N PRO A 52 -7.22 -1.58 3.75
CA PRO A 52 -8.69 -1.57 3.78
C PRO A 52 -9.31 -2.96 3.98
N LEU A 53 -8.74 -3.97 3.31
CA LEU A 53 -9.23 -5.34 3.39
C LEU A 53 -9.13 -5.91 4.80
N LEU A 54 -7.93 -5.87 5.38
CA LEU A 54 -7.69 -6.40 6.72
C LEU A 54 -8.45 -5.59 7.79
N TYR A 55 -8.52 -4.27 7.63
CA TYR A 55 -9.31 -3.45 8.52
C TYR A 55 -10.79 -3.86 8.50
N ALA A 56 -11.39 -4.03 7.30
CA ALA A 56 -12.76 -4.47 7.16
C ALA A 56 -12.98 -5.89 7.74
N LEU A 57 -12.06 -6.81 7.46
CA LEU A 57 -12.13 -8.19 7.95
C LEU A 57 -12.04 -8.23 9.48
N LEU A 58 -11.04 -7.60 10.08
CA LEU A 58 -10.81 -7.63 11.51
C LEU A 58 -11.93 -6.93 12.31
N THR A 59 -12.48 -5.83 11.79
CA THR A 59 -13.60 -5.14 12.45
C THR A 59 -14.91 -5.93 12.41
N THR A 60 -15.06 -6.88 11.48
CA THR A 60 -16.30 -7.67 11.33
C THR A 60 -16.22 -9.07 11.92
N THR A 61 -15.02 -9.66 12.00
CA THR A 61 -14.86 -11.08 12.37
C THR A 61 -14.07 -11.31 13.66
N ALA A 62 -13.26 -10.33 14.09
CA ALA A 62 -12.43 -10.50 15.28
C ALA A 62 -13.17 -10.13 16.57
N ASP A 63 -12.64 -10.61 17.70
CA ASP A 63 -13.07 -10.23 19.03
C ASP A 63 -12.80 -8.72 19.31
N ASN A 64 -13.49 -8.17 20.30
CA ASN A 64 -13.47 -6.73 20.59
C ASN A 64 -12.06 -6.17 20.81
N HIS A 65 -11.15 -6.95 21.40
CA HIS A 65 -9.77 -6.52 21.64
C HIS A 65 -8.97 -6.39 20.34
N THR A 66 -9.05 -7.40 19.48
CA THR A 66 -8.40 -7.40 18.16
C THR A 66 -9.03 -6.38 17.22
N ALA A 67 -10.36 -6.21 17.26
CA ALA A 67 -11.07 -5.20 16.47
C ALA A 67 -10.66 -3.77 16.84
N ALA A 68 -10.41 -3.48 18.12
CA ALA A 68 -9.90 -2.17 18.55
C ALA A 68 -8.51 -1.85 17.97
N ALA A 69 -7.67 -2.87 17.76
CA ALA A 69 -6.35 -2.75 17.15
C ALA A 69 -6.33 -2.99 15.63
N ALA A 70 -7.50 -3.21 15.00
CA ALA A 70 -7.62 -3.64 13.60
C ALA A 70 -6.81 -2.77 12.61
N MET A 71 -6.79 -1.46 12.80
CA MET A 71 -6.04 -0.56 11.92
C MET A 71 -4.52 -0.76 12.07
N HIS A 72 -4.01 -0.93 13.27
CA HIS A 72 -2.58 -1.19 13.51
C HIS A 72 -2.17 -2.55 12.96
N ILE A 73 -2.99 -3.59 13.14
CA ILE A 73 -2.76 -4.93 12.59
C ILE A 73 -2.78 -4.88 11.06
N ALA A 74 -3.74 -4.18 10.47
CA ALA A 74 -3.81 -4.04 9.01
C ALA A 74 -2.58 -3.32 8.44
N VAL A 75 -2.13 -2.22 9.06
CA VAL A 75 -0.93 -1.47 8.66
C VAL A 75 0.33 -2.32 8.81
N ALA A 76 0.53 -2.97 9.97
CA ALA A 76 1.70 -3.79 10.23
C ALA A 76 1.80 -5.01 9.30
N THR A 77 0.69 -5.74 9.11
CA THR A 77 0.63 -6.89 8.21
C THR A 77 0.88 -6.46 6.76
N SER A 78 0.31 -5.34 6.33
CA SER A 78 0.50 -4.83 4.98
C SER A 78 1.95 -4.43 4.70
N THR A 79 2.64 -3.78 5.64
CA THR A 79 4.07 -3.46 5.50
C THR A 79 4.92 -4.72 5.40
N GLY A 80 4.60 -5.76 6.17
CA GLY A 80 5.25 -7.07 6.08
C GLY A 80 5.10 -7.71 4.68
N VAL A 81 3.86 -7.82 4.19
CA VAL A 81 3.58 -8.36 2.84
C VAL A 81 4.29 -7.55 1.75
N MET A 82 4.41 -6.25 1.95
CA MET A 82 5.07 -5.34 1.01
C MET A 82 6.57 -5.66 0.84
N ILE A 83 7.26 -6.13 1.88
CA ILE A 83 8.67 -6.54 1.76
C ILE A 83 8.80 -7.57 0.65
N PHE A 84 7.95 -8.60 0.66
CA PHE A 84 7.98 -9.64 -0.35
C PHE A 84 7.49 -9.14 -1.72
N SER A 85 6.31 -8.51 -1.76
CA SER A 85 5.67 -8.11 -3.01
C SER A 85 6.48 -7.05 -3.77
N ALA A 86 7.00 -6.04 -3.07
CA ALA A 86 7.83 -5.01 -3.68
C ALA A 86 9.22 -5.53 -4.08
N SER A 87 9.82 -6.47 -3.31
CA SER A 87 11.09 -7.11 -3.70
C SER A 87 10.96 -7.86 -5.02
N MET A 88 9.93 -8.69 -5.14
CA MET A 88 9.67 -9.46 -6.35
C MET A 88 9.36 -8.56 -7.56
N ALA A 89 8.55 -7.52 -7.36
CA ALA A 89 8.24 -6.55 -8.41
C ALA A 89 9.50 -5.77 -8.83
N THR A 90 10.31 -5.31 -7.87
CA THR A 90 11.59 -4.63 -8.13
C THR A 90 12.53 -5.50 -8.96
N LEU A 91 12.66 -6.79 -8.60
CA LEU A 91 13.52 -7.73 -9.36
C LEU A 91 13.04 -7.88 -10.81
N ARG A 92 11.73 -8.00 -11.03
CA ARG A 92 11.15 -8.11 -12.38
C ARG A 92 11.36 -6.83 -13.21
N GLN A 93 11.09 -5.67 -12.61
CA GLN A 93 11.24 -4.37 -13.26
C GLN A 93 12.70 -4.00 -13.49
N HIS A 94 13.61 -4.42 -12.59
CA HIS A 94 15.05 -4.29 -12.80
C HIS A 94 15.51 -5.11 -14.01
N ARG A 95 15.07 -6.38 -14.12
CA ARG A 95 15.40 -7.23 -15.28
C ARG A 95 14.80 -6.68 -16.58
N ALA A 96 13.69 -5.97 -16.50
CA ALA A 96 13.08 -5.27 -17.64
C ALA A 96 13.75 -3.93 -17.98
N GLY A 97 14.78 -3.48 -17.24
CA GLY A 97 15.50 -2.24 -17.48
C GLY A 97 14.71 -0.95 -17.19
N MET A 98 13.61 -1.04 -16.42
CA MET A 98 12.68 0.07 -16.22
C MET A 98 13.04 0.97 -15.04
N ILE A 99 14.03 0.60 -14.20
CA ILE A 99 14.37 1.33 -12.97
C ILE A 99 15.56 2.27 -13.21
N ASN A 100 15.35 3.57 -12.93
CA ASN A 100 16.42 4.56 -12.90
C ASN A 100 17.05 4.61 -11.50
N TRP A 101 18.08 3.80 -11.26
CA TRP A 101 18.77 3.68 -9.98
C TRP A 101 19.43 4.95 -9.46
N PRO A 102 20.03 5.83 -10.29
CA PRO A 102 20.55 7.13 -9.86
C PRO A 102 19.52 8.01 -9.14
N GLN A 103 18.23 7.91 -9.48
CA GLN A 103 17.17 8.65 -8.80
C GLN A 103 16.62 7.90 -7.59
N VAL A 104 16.57 6.57 -7.64
CA VAL A 104 16.00 5.73 -6.57
C VAL A 104 16.90 5.72 -5.34
N ARG A 105 18.21 5.50 -5.51
CA ARG A 105 19.16 5.30 -4.40
C ARG A 105 19.20 6.46 -3.40
N PRO A 106 19.33 7.74 -3.80
CA PRO A 106 19.35 8.84 -2.84
C PRO A 106 18.04 8.98 -2.06
N LEU A 107 16.90 8.73 -2.73
CA LEU A 107 15.58 8.86 -2.14
C LEU A 107 15.29 7.75 -1.10
N ALA A 108 15.80 6.54 -1.37
CA ALA A 108 15.58 5.36 -0.52
C ALA A 108 16.10 5.54 0.91
N GLY A 109 17.26 6.18 1.09
CA GLY A 109 17.81 6.45 2.42
C GLY A 109 16.95 7.40 3.26
N TYR A 110 16.49 8.49 2.66
CA TYR A 110 15.61 9.45 3.34
C TYR A 110 14.22 8.85 3.62
N ILE A 111 13.71 8.00 2.73
CA ILE A 111 12.46 7.25 2.97
C ILE A 111 12.62 6.31 4.16
N ALA A 112 13.75 5.59 4.28
CA ALA A 112 14.00 4.71 5.41
C ALA A 112 14.02 5.48 6.75
N ALA A 113 14.72 6.60 6.80
CA ALA A 113 14.77 7.45 7.99
C ALA A 113 13.39 8.00 8.37
N GLY A 114 12.63 8.50 7.38
CA GLY A 114 11.27 8.97 7.59
C GLY A 114 10.32 7.86 8.04
N ALA A 115 10.50 6.64 7.53
CA ALA A 115 9.63 5.52 7.85
C ALA A 115 9.71 5.08 9.33
N VAL A 116 10.89 5.19 9.97
CA VAL A 116 11.01 4.96 11.41
C VAL A 116 10.13 5.94 12.18
N ALA A 117 10.23 7.22 11.87
CA ALA A 117 9.41 8.25 12.52
C ALA A 117 7.91 8.03 12.26
N GLY A 118 7.53 7.67 11.03
CA GLY A 118 6.14 7.38 10.65
C GLY A 118 5.55 6.20 11.41
N ALA A 119 6.30 5.10 11.54
CA ALA A 119 5.86 3.92 12.27
C ALA A 119 5.74 4.18 13.78
N LEU A 120 6.67 4.94 14.38
CA LEU A 120 6.58 5.38 15.76
C LEU A 120 5.33 6.23 16.03
N LEU A 121 5.05 7.19 15.14
CA LEU A 121 3.86 8.02 15.23
C LEU A 121 2.58 7.20 15.10
N ALA A 122 2.55 6.19 14.20
CA ALA A 122 1.37 5.35 14.01
C ALA A 122 1.03 4.53 15.26
N ILE A 123 2.03 4.04 15.99
CA ILE A 123 1.84 3.29 17.24
C ILE A 123 1.36 4.23 18.37
N ALA A 124 1.85 5.48 18.39
CA ALA A 124 1.48 6.47 19.41
C ALA A 124 0.05 7.05 19.23
N VAL A 125 -0.58 6.83 18.08
CA VAL A 125 -1.88 7.42 17.74
C VAL A 125 -2.95 6.34 17.68
N GLN A 126 -4.16 6.65 18.16
CA GLN A 126 -5.29 5.71 18.08
C GLN A 126 -5.62 5.35 16.62
N GLY A 127 -5.98 4.09 16.37
CA GLY A 127 -6.24 3.58 15.02
C GLY A 127 -7.29 4.35 14.22
N ILE A 128 -8.28 4.96 14.91
CA ILE A 128 -9.30 5.79 14.25
C ILE A 128 -8.68 7.03 13.56
N TRP A 129 -7.67 7.65 14.16
CA TRP A 129 -6.97 8.78 13.56
C TRP A 129 -6.12 8.34 12.35
N VAL A 130 -5.47 7.16 12.45
CA VAL A 130 -4.73 6.58 11.31
C VAL A 130 -5.67 6.36 10.13
N LYS A 131 -6.89 5.85 10.36
CA LYS A 131 -7.91 5.66 9.34
C LYS A 131 -8.31 6.98 8.68
N TRP A 132 -8.64 8.02 9.47
CA TRP A 132 -9.05 9.31 8.91
C TRP A 132 -7.92 9.99 8.13
N MET A 133 -6.67 9.89 8.62
CA MET A 133 -5.50 10.39 7.91
C MET A 133 -5.25 9.61 6.60
N PHE A 134 -5.55 8.30 6.58
CA PHE A 134 -5.50 7.49 5.35
C PHE A 134 -6.52 8.02 4.31
N ILE A 135 -7.77 8.24 4.72
CA ILE A 135 -8.82 8.78 3.86
C ILE A 135 -8.45 10.18 3.33
N ALA A 136 -8.00 11.06 4.21
CA ALA A 136 -7.56 12.41 3.83
C ALA A 136 -6.39 12.38 2.85
N TYR A 137 -5.39 11.53 3.10
CA TYR A 137 -4.25 11.34 2.22
C TYR A 137 -4.66 10.87 0.82
N LEU A 138 -5.56 9.89 0.73
CA LEU A 138 -6.08 9.42 -0.56
C LEU A 138 -6.83 10.52 -1.30
N ALA A 139 -7.72 11.23 -0.60
CA ALA A 139 -8.48 12.33 -1.18
C ALA A 139 -7.57 13.43 -1.74
N ILE A 140 -6.58 13.86 -0.95
CA ILE A 140 -5.58 14.85 -1.38
C ILE A 140 -4.80 14.35 -2.60
N THR A 141 -4.36 13.08 -2.60
CA THR A 141 -3.58 12.51 -3.72
C THR A 141 -4.41 12.41 -4.99
N ILE A 142 -5.69 12.03 -4.88
CA ILE A 142 -6.61 11.97 -6.02
C ILE A 142 -6.85 13.37 -6.59
N LEU A 143 -7.16 14.35 -5.73
CA LEU A 143 -7.35 15.74 -6.14
C LEU A 143 -6.09 16.30 -6.81
N ASP A 144 -4.95 16.09 -6.20
CA ASP A 144 -3.66 16.51 -6.76
C ASP A 144 -3.37 15.85 -8.12
N SER A 145 -3.72 14.57 -8.30
CA SER A 145 -3.54 13.85 -9.57
C SER A 145 -4.51 14.31 -10.66
N ILE A 146 -5.71 14.77 -10.30
CA ILE A 146 -6.72 15.28 -11.25
C ILE A 146 -6.44 16.73 -11.65
N PHE A 147 -6.21 17.60 -10.65
CA PHE A 147 -6.17 19.04 -10.89
C PHE A 147 -4.79 19.56 -11.31
N ARG A 148 -3.70 18.86 -11.00
CA ARG A 148 -2.38 19.29 -11.44
C ARG A 148 -1.99 18.75 -12.80
N PRO A 149 -1.55 19.64 -13.73
CA PRO A 149 -1.04 19.22 -15.04
C PRO A 149 0.23 18.37 -14.87
N GLY A 150 0.44 17.40 -15.78
CA GLY A 150 1.64 16.56 -15.82
C GLY A 150 1.41 15.11 -15.29
N PHE A 151 0.29 14.80 -14.65
CA PHE A 151 -0.04 13.41 -14.32
C PHE A 151 -0.73 12.68 -15.47
N MET A 152 -1.73 13.32 -16.09
CA MET A 152 -2.53 12.74 -17.18
C MET A 152 -1.94 13.00 -18.59
N THR A 153 -1.10 14.02 -18.73
CA THR A 153 -0.45 14.35 -20.00
C THR A 153 0.98 13.83 -20.00
N GLN A 154 1.38 13.24 -21.12
CA GLN A 154 2.74 12.81 -21.35
C GLN A 154 3.65 14.05 -21.29
N SER A 155 4.54 14.12 -20.32
CA SER A 155 5.53 15.19 -20.24
C SER A 155 6.77 14.83 -21.05
N GLU A 156 7.57 15.85 -21.37
CA GLU A 156 8.77 15.75 -22.19
C GLU A 156 9.73 14.63 -21.74
N SER A 157 10.44 14.04 -22.68
CA SER A 157 11.21 12.80 -22.62
C SER A 157 12.46 12.77 -21.71
N HIS A 158 12.65 13.73 -20.80
CA HIS A 158 13.81 13.76 -19.92
C HIS A 158 13.44 13.87 -18.44
N LEU A 159 13.79 12.83 -17.69
CA LEU A 159 13.68 12.80 -16.22
C LEU A 159 14.56 13.91 -15.60
N ARG A 160 13.94 14.90 -14.98
CA ARG A 160 14.65 15.98 -14.26
C ARG A 160 15.20 15.45 -12.93
N ILE A 161 16.51 15.59 -12.74
CA ILE A 161 17.22 15.22 -11.49
C ILE A 161 16.75 16.14 -10.35
N MET A 162 16.53 15.56 -9.18
CA MET A 162 16.16 16.32 -7.97
C MET A 162 17.40 16.93 -7.32
N SER A 163 17.27 18.16 -6.80
CA SER A 163 18.30 18.71 -5.92
C SER A 163 18.40 17.89 -4.62
N ALA A 164 19.56 17.90 -3.98
CA ALA A 164 19.77 17.17 -2.74
C ALA A 164 18.76 17.54 -1.64
N GLY A 165 18.45 18.82 -1.47
CA GLY A 165 17.47 19.29 -0.49
C GLY A 165 16.04 18.83 -0.81
N THR A 166 15.63 18.86 -2.08
CA THR A 166 14.30 18.35 -2.49
C THR A 166 14.21 16.83 -2.30
N THR A 167 15.30 16.11 -2.59
CA THR A 167 15.37 14.64 -2.38
C THR A 167 15.23 14.30 -0.90
N ALA A 168 15.93 15.01 -0.04
CA ALA A 168 15.85 14.81 1.41
C ALA A 168 14.45 15.09 1.95
N ALA A 169 13.88 16.27 1.63
CA ALA A 169 12.55 16.65 2.10
C ALA A 169 11.46 15.70 1.56
N ALA A 170 11.44 15.43 0.26
CA ALA A 170 10.46 14.54 -0.34
C ALA A 170 10.60 13.11 0.20
N GLY A 171 11.82 12.57 0.29
CA GLY A 171 12.06 11.22 0.80
C GLY A 171 11.62 11.06 2.25
N THR A 172 11.96 12.01 3.12
CA THR A 172 11.54 11.96 4.53
C THR A 172 10.02 12.05 4.67
N VAL A 173 9.36 12.99 3.98
CA VAL A 173 7.89 13.12 4.02
C VAL A 173 7.21 11.85 3.50
N ILE A 174 7.68 11.32 2.36
CA ILE A 174 7.15 10.06 1.79
C ILE A 174 7.32 8.92 2.80
N GLY A 175 8.50 8.80 3.41
CA GLY A 175 8.77 7.76 4.40
C GLY A 175 7.84 7.84 5.62
N VAL A 176 7.70 9.03 6.20
CA VAL A 176 6.81 9.28 7.36
C VAL A 176 5.37 8.90 7.01
N VAL A 177 4.82 9.47 5.94
CA VAL A 177 3.41 9.26 5.58
C VAL A 177 3.16 7.81 5.17
N ALA A 178 4.05 7.21 4.38
CA ALA A 178 3.89 5.86 3.90
C ALA A 178 3.93 4.81 5.03
N ALA A 179 4.87 4.94 5.97
CA ALA A 179 4.97 4.02 7.10
C ALA A 179 3.86 4.23 8.13
N PHE A 180 3.45 5.48 8.35
CA PHE A 180 2.31 5.81 9.21
C PHE A 180 1.01 5.17 8.72
N LEU A 181 0.79 5.17 7.41
CA LEU A 181 -0.44 4.66 6.78
C LEU A 181 -0.35 3.20 6.31
N GLY A 182 0.85 2.61 6.26
CA GLY A 182 1.06 1.24 5.77
C GLY A 182 0.83 1.04 4.27
N VAL A 183 0.89 2.12 3.47
CA VAL A 183 0.49 2.08 2.04
C VAL A 183 1.63 1.98 1.03
N GLY A 184 2.85 1.93 1.45
CA GLY A 184 3.97 2.08 0.53
C GLY A 184 4.12 3.52 -0.01
N GLY A 185 5.34 3.90 -0.31
CA GLY A 185 5.62 5.24 -0.81
C GLY A 185 5.08 5.52 -2.21
N SER A 186 4.54 4.52 -2.91
CA SER A 186 4.15 4.57 -4.31
C SER A 186 3.09 5.61 -4.64
N VAL A 187 2.11 5.78 -3.76
CA VAL A 187 1.01 6.74 -3.98
C VAL A 187 1.53 8.19 -4.03
N MET A 188 2.66 8.48 -3.38
CA MET A 188 3.35 9.78 -3.49
C MET A 188 4.48 9.76 -4.53
N THR A 189 5.24 8.65 -4.62
CA THR A 189 6.40 8.58 -5.51
C THR A 189 5.99 8.52 -6.98
N VAL A 190 4.89 7.84 -7.34
CA VAL A 190 4.42 7.77 -8.73
C VAL A 190 4.06 9.16 -9.26
N PRO A 191 3.18 9.96 -8.61
CA PRO A 191 2.93 11.33 -9.04
C PRO A 191 4.19 12.22 -9.06
N LEU A 192 5.08 12.05 -8.08
CA LEU A 192 6.34 12.80 -8.02
C LEU A 192 7.23 12.50 -9.23
N MET A 193 7.44 11.24 -9.57
CA MET A 193 8.26 10.83 -10.73
C MET A 193 7.59 11.21 -12.05
N ARG A 194 6.28 11.07 -12.11
CA ARG A 194 5.49 11.46 -13.29
C ARG A 194 5.63 12.96 -13.62
N ARG A 195 5.54 13.82 -12.62
CA ARG A 195 5.74 15.27 -12.76
C ARG A 195 7.16 15.65 -13.17
N ARG A 196 8.10 14.74 -12.98
CA ARG A 196 9.50 14.93 -13.39
C ARG A 196 9.81 14.41 -14.78
N GLY A 197 8.80 13.99 -15.52
CA GLY A 197 8.92 13.53 -16.90
C GLY A 197 9.05 12.03 -17.08
N ALA A 198 8.88 11.22 -16.01
CA ALA A 198 8.84 9.77 -16.16
C ALA A 198 7.55 9.34 -16.85
N GLU A 199 7.61 8.35 -17.73
CA GLU A 199 6.42 7.61 -18.19
C GLU A 199 5.77 6.87 -17.03
N MET A 200 4.44 6.57 -17.13
CA MET A 200 3.74 5.88 -16.04
C MET A 200 4.39 4.54 -15.69
N ALA A 201 4.79 3.78 -16.70
CA ALA A 201 5.47 2.51 -16.49
C ALA A 201 6.80 2.65 -15.72
N GLN A 202 7.60 3.69 -16.03
CA GLN A 202 8.85 3.98 -15.31
C GLN A 202 8.59 4.54 -13.91
N ALA A 203 7.62 5.43 -13.76
CA ALA A 203 7.26 6.00 -12.46
C ALA A 203 6.80 4.91 -11.48
N THR A 204 5.96 3.98 -11.93
CA THR A 204 5.51 2.83 -11.14
C THR A 204 6.62 1.82 -10.88
N ALA A 205 7.52 1.59 -11.84
CA ALA A 205 8.69 0.74 -11.66
C ALA A 205 9.65 1.28 -10.59
N MET A 206 9.87 2.59 -10.53
CA MET A 206 10.70 3.23 -9.50
C MET A 206 10.04 3.25 -8.11
N ALA A 207 8.72 3.17 -8.03
CA ALA A 207 8.00 3.18 -6.75
C ALA A 207 8.21 1.89 -5.92
N ASN A 208 8.35 0.73 -6.56
CA ASN A 208 8.55 -0.54 -5.86
C ASN A 208 9.85 -0.58 -5.04
N PRO A 209 11.05 -0.29 -5.59
CA PRO A 209 12.28 -0.26 -4.79
C PRO A 209 12.27 0.83 -3.71
N LEU A 210 11.53 1.92 -3.89
CA LEU A 210 11.38 2.98 -2.89
C LEU A 210 10.43 2.56 -1.75
N SER A 211 9.55 1.60 -1.97
CA SER A 211 8.70 1.03 -0.92
C SER A 211 9.45 0.06 -0.01
N LEU A 212 10.56 -0.56 -0.45
CA LEU A 212 11.31 -1.55 0.34
C LEU A 212 11.92 -0.99 1.63
N PRO A 213 12.69 0.11 1.60
CA PRO A 213 13.26 0.66 2.84
C PRO A 213 12.18 1.00 3.86
N MET A 214 11.06 1.56 3.42
CA MET A 214 9.92 1.85 4.28
C MET A 214 9.29 0.58 4.85
N ALA A 215 9.06 -0.43 4.00
CA ALA A 215 8.47 -1.69 4.42
C ALA A 215 9.34 -2.41 5.46
N LEU A 216 10.66 -2.46 5.25
CA LEU A 216 11.61 -3.07 6.18
C LEU A 216 11.64 -2.33 7.53
N THR A 217 11.87 -1.03 7.50
CA THR A 217 11.95 -0.24 8.74
C THR A 217 10.61 -0.17 9.46
N GLY A 218 9.50 0.00 8.74
CA GLY A 218 8.16 0.02 9.30
C GLY A 218 7.80 -1.31 9.97
N THR A 219 7.96 -2.43 9.26
CA THR A 219 7.66 -3.76 9.81
C THR A 219 8.50 -4.06 11.06
N LEU A 220 9.82 -3.76 11.00
CA LEU A 220 10.70 -3.96 12.14
C LEU A 220 10.26 -3.13 13.35
N THR A 221 9.90 -1.87 13.14
CA THR A 221 9.38 -0.99 14.18
C THR A 221 8.09 -1.53 14.79
N TYR A 222 7.13 -1.97 13.98
CA TYR A 222 5.87 -2.56 14.45
C TYR A 222 6.08 -3.86 15.23
N ILE A 223 7.03 -4.72 14.83
CA ILE A 223 7.32 -5.97 15.57
C ILE A 223 8.02 -5.69 16.88
N LEU A 224 9.03 -4.80 16.90
CA LEU A 224 9.86 -4.58 18.07
C LEU A 224 9.12 -3.83 19.19
N LEU A 225 8.35 -2.80 18.83
CA LEU A 225 7.67 -1.94 19.80
C LEU A 225 6.33 -2.52 20.28
N ALA A 226 5.68 -3.34 19.45
CA ALA A 226 4.40 -3.95 19.80
C ALA A 226 4.50 -5.10 20.81
N ARG A 227 5.69 -5.58 21.18
CA ARG A 227 5.87 -6.76 22.04
C ARG A 227 5.18 -6.65 23.41
N HIS A 228 4.99 -5.45 23.93
CA HIS A 228 4.37 -5.23 25.23
C HIS A 228 2.84 -5.15 25.19
N GLU A 229 2.24 -4.80 24.05
CA GLU A 229 0.79 -4.63 23.92
C GLU A 229 0.06 -5.86 23.33
N THR A 230 0.81 -6.79 22.75
CA THR A 230 0.27 -7.91 21.97
C THR A 230 0.00 -9.19 22.75
N ALA A 231 0.20 -9.19 24.06
CA ALA A 231 -0.07 -10.37 24.90
C ALA A 231 -1.54 -10.87 24.85
N GLY A 232 -2.45 -10.07 24.27
CA GLY A 232 -3.88 -10.39 24.14
C GLY A 232 -4.34 -10.92 22.78
N PHE A 233 -3.50 -10.88 21.72
CA PHE A 233 -3.94 -11.27 20.36
C PHE A 233 -3.83 -12.77 20.05
N GLY A 234 -3.24 -13.57 20.95
CA GLY A 234 -3.08 -15.02 20.74
C GLY A 234 -1.86 -15.41 19.89
N SER A 235 -1.70 -16.74 19.67
CA SER A 235 -0.50 -17.34 19.04
C SER A 235 -0.36 -17.08 17.53
N GLY A 236 -1.37 -16.49 16.87
CA GLY A 236 -1.38 -16.20 15.43
C GLY A 236 -0.73 -14.88 15.04
N PHE A 237 -0.19 -14.11 16.00
CA PHE A 237 0.33 -12.77 15.78
C PHE A 237 1.82 -12.66 16.16
N ALA A 238 2.58 -11.92 15.34
CA ALA A 238 3.94 -11.48 15.66
C ALA A 238 3.92 -9.96 15.83
N GLY A 239 3.81 -9.47 17.07
CA GLY A 239 3.47 -8.09 17.30
C GLY A 239 2.08 -7.79 16.73
N TYR A 240 1.96 -6.71 15.96
CA TYR A 240 0.74 -6.40 15.21
C TYR A 240 0.62 -7.14 13.87
N VAL A 241 1.54 -8.03 13.50
CA VAL A 241 1.49 -8.76 12.23
C VAL A 241 0.66 -10.03 12.37
N ASP A 242 -0.43 -10.14 11.64
CA ASP A 242 -1.23 -11.36 11.48
C ASP A 242 -0.49 -12.34 10.55
N ILE A 243 0.03 -13.44 11.13
CA ILE A 243 0.86 -14.41 10.41
C ILE A 243 0.05 -15.19 9.37
N GLN A 244 -1.22 -15.51 9.64
CA GLN A 244 -2.05 -16.27 8.72
C GLN A 244 -2.38 -15.42 7.49
N ALA A 245 -2.87 -14.20 7.71
CA ALA A 245 -3.11 -13.26 6.62
C ALA A 245 -1.83 -12.95 5.83
N PHE A 246 -0.69 -12.76 6.51
CA PHE A 246 0.60 -12.53 5.90
C PHE A 246 0.99 -13.63 4.90
N ILE A 247 0.93 -14.91 5.31
CA ILE A 247 1.32 -16.05 4.47
C ILE A 247 0.40 -16.15 3.24
N LEU A 248 -0.92 -16.05 3.43
CA LEU A 248 -1.90 -16.17 2.35
C LEU A 248 -1.79 -15.03 1.34
N LEU A 249 -1.61 -13.81 1.84
CA LEU A 249 -1.43 -12.62 0.99
C LEU A 249 -0.14 -12.71 0.18
N ILE A 250 0.97 -13.21 0.76
CA ILE A 250 2.24 -13.43 0.03
C ILE A 250 2.06 -14.49 -1.06
N ALA A 251 1.44 -15.63 -0.74
CA ALA A 251 1.23 -16.70 -1.70
C ALA A 251 0.37 -16.22 -2.89
N GLY A 252 -0.72 -15.51 -2.61
CA GLY A 252 -1.55 -14.87 -3.63
C GLY A 252 -0.77 -13.81 -4.42
N SER A 253 -0.02 -12.94 -3.73
CA SER A 253 0.76 -11.89 -4.38
C SER A 253 1.81 -12.45 -5.34
N TRP A 254 2.47 -13.54 -4.98
CA TRP A 254 3.40 -14.21 -5.87
C TRP A 254 2.72 -14.69 -7.16
N LEU A 255 1.55 -15.33 -7.05
CA LEU A 255 0.78 -15.80 -8.19
C LEU A 255 0.29 -14.62 -9.05
N GLY A 256 -0.28 -13.59 -8.43
CA GLY A 256 -0.78 -12.40 -9.13
C GLY A 256 0.32 -11.69 -9.91
N GLN A 257 1.51 -11.53 -9.31
CA GLN A 257 2.67 -10.96 -10.01
C GLN A 257 3.12 -11.82 -11.20
N LYS A 258 3.12 -13.15 -11.05
CA LYS A 258 3.50 -14.07 -12.12
C LYS A 258 2.56 -13.96 -13.31
N LEU A 259 1.25 -13.90 -13.04
CA LEU A 259 0.20 -13.77 -14.07
C LEU A 259 0.24 -12.42 -14.78
N SER A 260 0.54 -11.35 -14.05
CA SER A 260 0.52 -9.98 -14.59
C SER A 260 1.87 -9.54 -15.18
N ALA A 261 2.95 -10.28 -14.96
CA ALA A 261 4.28 -9.95 -15.48
C ALA A 261 4.34 -9.71 -17.00
N PRO A 262 3.62 -10.47 -17.85
CA PRO A 262 3.63 -10.25 -19.31
C PRO A 262 3.03 -8.91 -19.74
N LEU A 263 2.28 -8.23 -18.86
CA LEU A 263 1.63 -6.95 -19.15
C LEU A 263 2.54 -5.75 -18.86
N ILE A 264 3.69 -5.96 -18.22
CA ILE A 264 4.65 -4.88 -17.91
C ILE A 264 5.10 -4.22 -19.23
N GLY A 265 4.99 -2.89 -19.29
CA GLY A 265 5.39 -2.07 -20.43
C GLY A 265 4.47 -2.18 -21.67
N ARG A 266 3.40 -2.98 -21.63
CA ARG A 266 2.45 -3.13 -22.74
C ARG A 266 1.22 -2.25 -22.64
N ILE A 267 0.95 -1.68 -21.47
CA ILE A 267 -0.23 -0.84 -21.24
C ILE A 267 0.04 0.57 -21.77
N PRO A 268 -0.81 1.14 -22.63
CA PRO A 268 -0.68 2.52 -23.09
C PRO A 268 -0.69 3.53 -21.92
N ASP A 269 0.18 4.54 -21.95
CA ASP A 269 0.40 5.49 -20.85
C ASP A 269 -0.90 6.15 -20.33
N LYS A 270 -1.79 6.59 -21.23
CA LYS A 270 -3.08 7.20 -20.85
C LYS A 270 -4.01 6.22 -20.13
N LEU A 271 -4.07 4.96 -20.57
CA LEU A 271 -4.88 3.93 -19.94
C LEU A 271 -4.32 3.59 -18.57
N TYR A 272 -2.99 3.54 -18.47
CA TYR A 272 -2.26 3.29 -17.24
C TYR A 272 -2.57 4.35 -16.16
N ALA A 273 -2.48 5.64 -16.51
CA ALA A 273 -2.79 6.75 -15.61
C ALA A 273 -4.27 6.74 -15.15
N LYS A 274 -5.21 6.46 -16.07
CA LYS A 274 -6.64 6.34 -15.74
C LYS A 274 -6.91 5.16 -14.79
N SER A 275 -6.32 4.00 -15.06
CA SER A 275 -6.48 2.82 -14.21
C SER A 275 -5.88 3.04 -12.81
N TYR A 276 -4.72 3.70 -12.73
CA TYR A 276 -4.11 4.09 -11.47
C TYR A 276 -5.06 4.97 -10.63
N LEU A 277 -5.63 6.01 -11.25
CA LEU A 277 -6.57 6.92 -10.58
C LEU A 277 -7.86 6.21 -10.18
N ALA A 278 -8.41 5.34 -11.05
CA ALA A 278 -9.60 4.55 -10.73
C ALA A 278 -9.39 3.64 -9.51
N LEU A 279 -8.20 3.03 -9.39
CA LEU A 279 -7.84 2.22 -8.23
C LEU A 279 -7.74 3.05 -6.94
N LEU A 280 -7.17 4.27 -7.00
CA LEU A 280 -7.13 5.18 -5.86
C LEU A 280 -8.55 5.54 -5.38
N ILE A 281 -9.44 5.88 -6.31
CA ILE A 281 -10.85 6.22 -6.02
C ILE A 281 -11.57 5.01 -5.42
N PHE A 282 -11.38 3.83 -5.98
CA PHE A 282 -11.99 2.59 -5.47
C PHE A 282 -11.60 2.35 -4.01
N VAL A 283 -10.31 2.45 -3.66
CA VAL A 283 -9.85 2.24 -2.28
C VAL A 283 -10.36 3.33 -1.34
N LEU A 284 -10.42 4.59 -1.79
CA LEU A 284 -11.02 5.66 -1.00
C LEU A 284 -12.48 5.34 -0.67
N LEU A 285 -13.26 4.90 -1.64
CA LEU A 285 -14.66 4.53 -1.43
C LEU A 285 -14.81 3.38 -0.43
N VAL A 286 -13.97 2.33 -0.56
CA VAL A 286 -13.96 1.21 0.40
C VAL A 286 -13.69 1.72 1.82
N MET A 287 -12.65 2.54 2.01
CA MET A 287 -12.28 3.07 3.33
C MET A 287 -13.34 3.99 3.97
N VAL A 288 -14.12 4.70 3.14
CA VAL A 288 -15.23 5.55 3.62
C VAL A 288 -16.47 4.72 3.98
N ILE A 289 -16.72 3.62 3.25
CA ILE A 289 -17.89 2.76 3.48
C ILE A 289 -17.69 1.87 4.71
N VAL A 290 -16.48 1.34 4.90
CA VAL A 290 -16.12 0.51 6.05
C VAL A 290 -15.94 1.41 7.28
N GLN A 291 -17.02 1.58 8.02
CA GLN A 291 -17.04 2.33 9.30
C GLN A 291 -17.17 1.39 10.47
#